data_84890555f34e3eeb60e25e883d140916
#
_entry.id   84890555f34e3eeb60e25e883d140916
#
_cell.length_a   1.000
_cell.length_b   1.000
_cell.length_c   1.000
_cell.angle_alpha   90.00
_cell.angle_beta   90.00
_cell.angle_gamma   90.00
#
_symmetry.space_group_name_H-M   'P 1'
#
loop_
_entity.id
_entity.type
_entity.pdbx_description
1 polymer ?
#
loop_
_entity_poly.entity_id
_entity_poly.type
_entity_poly.pdbx_seq_one_letter_code
_entity_poly.pdbx_strand_id
1 'polypeptide(L)'
;MCAKRIMTRCVLLLVMAMTAGVKSHAESDFQSWNALALTGDADDKSKWQFWFDGHLRFKDDASRLGASIVRPGVGYKLSSDTTLWLGVARVTIDSDNGSIEEERVWQQATYSLSKFMGGTISGRSRLEQRFRSDEGGDTGYRFRQFIRWSKPLNEQWSMVVWDEVFLGLNDTDWGQNSGFDQNRLYVGPAYHLNKKWRVEMGYLHNHIASRGANSDAITNHNLALTFFGSW
;
A
#
# COMPACT_ATOMS: atom_id res chain seq x y z
N MET A 1 3.75 -27.48 -14.78
CA MET A 1 4.22 -26.34 -15.60
C MET A 1 3.08 -25.50 -16.22
N CYS A 2 1.94 -26.06 -16.56
CA CYS A 2 0.83 -25.35 -17.22
C CYS A 2 0.08 -24.35 -16.31
N ALA A 3 -0.19 -24.70 -15.05
CA ALA A 3 -0.93 -23.86 -14.10
C ALA A 3 -0.23 -22.52 -13.75
N LYS A 4 1.11 -22.51 -13.65
CA LYS A 4 1.89 -21.26 -13.42
C LYS A 4 1.79 -20.27 -14.59
N ARG A 5 1.71 -20.75 -15.82
CA ARG A 5 1.57 -19.88 -17.01
C ARG A 5 0.19 -19.23 -17.13
N ILE A 6 -0.86 -19.92 -16.70
CA ILE A 6 -2.24 -19.41 -16.76
C ILE A 6 -2.43 -18.32 -15.69
N MET A 7 -1.93 -18.53 -14.48
CA MET A 7 -2.03 -17.57 -13.39
C MET A 7 -1.26 -16.27 -13.70
N THR A 8 -0.07 -16.36 -14.33
CA THR A 8 0.71 -15.18 -14.74
C THR A 8 0.00 -14.35 -15.81
N ARG A 9 -0.72 -14.99 -16.75
CA ARG A 9 -1.47 -14.27 -17.79
C ARG A 9 -2.74 -13.60 -17.25
N CYS A 10 -3.44 -14.22 -16.31
CA CYS A 10 -4.62 -13.62 -15.68
C CYS A 10 -4.28 -12.41 -14.81
N VAL A 11 -3.15 -12.44 -14.09
CA VAL A 11 -2.72 -11.29 -13.27
C VAL A 11 -2.27 -10.11 -14.13
N LEU A 12 -1.56 -10.34 -15.26
CA LEU A 12 -1.18 -9.26 -16.16
C LEU A 12 -2.37 -8.61 -16.87
N LEU A 13 -3.39 -9.38 -17.23
CA LEU A 13 -4.61 -8.86 -17.87
C LEU A 13 -5.48 -8.05 -16.90
N LEU A 14 -5.49 -8.37 -15.62
CA LEU A 14 -6.26 -7.63 -14.62
C LEU A 14 -5.68 -6.23 -14.36
N VAL A 15 -4.36 -6.07 -14.41
CA VAL A 15 -3.68 -4.78 -14.21
C VAL A 15 -3.89 -3.83 -15.41
N MET A 16 -3.99 -4.35 -16.64
CA MET A 16 -4.19 -3.52 -17.85
C MET A 16 -5.63 -3.05 -18.07
N ALA A 17 -6.63 -3.70 -17.49
CA ALA A 17 -8.05 -3.40 -17.78
C ALA A 17 -8.62 -2.20 -16.98
N MET A 18 -7.90 -1.65 -16.00
CA MET A 18 -8.41 -0.60 -15.11
C MET A 18 -8.01 0.84 -15.48
N THR A 19 -7.33 1.06 -16.61
CA THR A 19 -6.95 2.41 -17.06
C THR A 19 -7.94 3.05 -18.06
N ALA A 20 -9.11 2.46 -18.27
CA ALA A 20 -10.12 3.03 -19.15
C ALA A 20 -10.77 4.26 -18.53
N GLY A 21 -10.49 5.40 -19.12
CA GLY A 21 -10.76 6.75 -18.71
C GLY A 21 -12.14 7.04 -18.14
N VAL A 22 -12.16 7.47 -16.90
CA VAL A 22 -13.24 8.27 -16.33
C VAL A 22 -12.81 9.74 -16.44
N LYS A 23 -13.46 10.50 -17.32
CA LYS A 23 -13.41 11.97 -17.27
C LYS A 23 -14.26 12.40 -16.08
N SER A 24 -13.67 12.46 -14.91
CA SER A 24 -14.24 13.11 -13.75
C SER A 24 -13.48 14.43 -13.58
N HIS A 25 -14.19 15.51 -13.28
CA HIS A 25 -13.58 16.69 -12.66
C HIS A 25 -13.21 16.28 -11.24
N ALA A 26 -12.11 15.52 -11.11
CA ALA A 26 -11.59 15.16 -9.81
C ALA A 26 -10.85 16.37 -9.26
N GLU A 27 -11.20 16.76 -8.05
CA GLU A 27 -10.38 17.70 -7.28
C GLU A 27 -8.97 17.08 -7.13
N SER A 28 -7.93 17.83 -7.45
CA SER A 28 -6.54 17.34 -7.41
C SER A 28 -5.76 18.12 -6.38
N ASP A 29 -4.99 17.40 -5.56
CA ASP A 29 -4.10 17.96 -4.55
C ASP A 29 -2.69 17.40 -4.73
N PHE A 30 -1.67 18.25 -4.54
CA PHE A 30 -0.28 17.82 -4.45
C PHE A 30 0.04 17.47 -2.99
N GLN A 31 0.53 16.26 -2.77
CA GLN A 31 0.80 15.75 -1.43
C GLN A 31 2.25 15.25 -1.31
N SER A 32 2.77 15.25 -0.08
CA SER A 32 4.04 14.60 0.25
C SER A 32 3.79 13.44 1.22
N TRP A 33 4.19 12.23 0.82
CA TRP A 33 4.04 11.02 1.63
C TRP A 33 5.40 10.50 2.05
N ASN A 34 5.67 10.57 3.34
CA ASN A 34 6.94 10.17 3.91
C ASN A 34 6.74 8.91 4.75
N ALA A 35 7.61 7.92 4.60
CA ALA A 35 7.46 6.65 5.31
C ALA A 35 8.79 6.06 5.76
N LEU A 36 8.73 5.32 6.85
CA LEU A 36 9.76 4.40 7.31
C LEU A 36 9.15 3.00 7.33
N ALA A 37 9.77 2.04 6.65
CA ALA A 37 9.34 0.66 6.60
C ALA A 37 10.49 -0.26 7.05
N LEU A 38 10.27 -1.01 8.09
CA LEU A 38 11.25 -1.89 8.72
C LEU A 38 10.75 -3.33 8.70
N THR A 39 11.62 -4.26 8.31
CA THR A 39 11.35 -5.69 8.41
C THR A 39 12.63 -6.42 8.82
N GLY A 40 12.50 -7.43 9.64
CA GLY A 40 13.65 -8.23 10.01
C GLY A 40 13.27 -9.54 10.66
N ASP A 41 14.26 -10.42 10.73
CA ASP A 41 14.13 -11.71 11.38
C ASP A 41 14.24 -11.53 12.89
N ALA A 42 13.50 -12.34 13.68
CA ALA A 42 13.61 -12.32 15.12
C ALA A 42 15.00 -12.79 15.59
N ASP A 43 15.57 -13.77 14.88
CA ASP A 43 16.95 -14.22 14.96
C ASP A 43 17.32 -14.95 13.65
N ASP A 44 18.63 -15.26 13.48
CA ASP A 44 19.19 -15.86 12.24
C ASP A 44 18.60 -17.23 11.87
N LYS A 45 17.99 -17.95 12.80
CA LYS A 45 17.39 -19.27 12.60
C LYS A 45 15.87 -19.26 12.67
N SER A 46 15.29 -18.14 13.03
CA SER A 46 13.86 -18.02 13.26
C SER A 46 13.09 -17.96 11.93
N LYS A 47 11.90 -18.57 11.95
CA LYS A 47 10.88 -18.29 10.93
C LYS A 47 10.03 -17.07 11.27
N TRP A 48 10.18 -16.53 12.48
CA TRP A 48 9.46 -15.34 12.92
C TRP A 48 10.14 -14.08 12.45
N GLN A 49 9.35 -13.11 12.02
CA GLN A 49 9.79 -11.81 11.53
C GLN A 49 9.00 -10.70 12.22
N PHE A 50 9.59 -9.51 12.24
CA PHE A 50 8.93 -8.28 12.66
C PHE A 50 8.68 -7.37 11.47
N TRP A 51 7.55 -6.67 11.53
CA TRP A 51 7.14 -5.64 10.60
C TRP A 51 6.87 -4.37 11.37
N PHE A 52 7.35 -3.27 10.86
CA PHE A 52 6.95 -1.95 11.30
C PHE A 52 6.89 -1.03 10.08
N ASP A 53 5.81 -0.28 9.91
CA ASP A 53 5.82 0.88 9.05
C ASP A 53 5.14 2.08 9.73
N GLY A 54 5.76 3.26 9.54
CA GLY A 54 5.26 4.55 9.97
C GLY A 54 5.14 5.47 8.78
N HIS A 55 4.04 6.25 8.69
CA HIS A 55 3.82 7.20 7.60
C HIS A 55 3.40 8.56 8.15
N LEU A 56 3.92 9.62 7.51
CA LEU A 56 3.43 10.99 7.61
C LEU A 56 3.04 11.46 6.22
N ARG A 57 1.79 11.88 6.06
CA ARG A 57 1.23 12.33 4.79
C ARG A 57 0.80 13.77 4.92
N PHE A 58 1.39 14.62 4.10
CA PHE A 58 1.08 16.03 4.06
C PHE A 58 0.16 16.30 2.87
N LYS A 59 -0.91 17.05 3.08
CA LYS A 59 -1.91 17.50 2.12
C LYS A 59 -1.84 19.02 1.92
N ASP A 60 -2.73 19.58 1.12
CA ASP A 60 -2.85 21.00 0.84
C ASP A 60 -1.52 21.58 0.34
N ASP A 61 -1.07 21.12 -0.83
CA ASP A 61 0.23 21.44 -1.42
C ASP A 61 1.41 21.10 -0.49
N ALA A 62 1.30 19.97 0.22
CA ALA A 62 2.27 19.45 1.19
C ALA A 62 2.54 20.38 2.39
N SER A 63 1.63 21.28 2.71
CA SER A 63 1.79 22.29 3.76
C SER A 63 1.24 21.83 5.13
N ARG A 64 0.28 20.90 5.17
CA ARG A 64 -0.43 20.46 6.37
C ARG A 64 -0.37 18.93 6.54
N LEU A 65 -0.12 18.46 7.78
CA LEU A 65 -0.19 17.03 8.07
C LEU A 65 -1.64 16.54 7.92
N GLY A 66 -1.89 15.72 6.92
CA GLY A 66 -3.21 15.18 6.61
C GLY A 66 -3.47 13.82 7.22
N ALA A 67 -2.40 13.00 7.43
CA ALA A 67 -2.55 11.73 8.13
C ALA A 67 -1.23 11.21 8.70
N SER A 68 -1.32 10.49 9.80
CA SER A 68 -0.24 9.67 10.34
C SER A 68 -0.67 8.21 10.48
N ILE A 69 0.27 7.28 10.31
CA ILE A 69 0.02 5.85 10.43
C ILE A 69 1.17 5.23 11.20
N VAL A 70 0.83 4.38 12.16
CA VAL A 70 1.79 3.49 12.84
C VAL A 70 1.26 2.06 12.71
N ARG A 71 2.10 1.13 12.21
CA ARG A 71 1.66 -0.23 11.86
C ARG A 71 2.69 -1.29 12.21
N PRO A 72 2.70 -1.79 13.46
CA PRO A 72 3.48 -2.96 13.84
C PRO A 72 2.81 -4.27 13.42
N GLY A 73 3.61 -5.32 13.30
CA GLY A 73 3.15 -6.67 13.03
C GLY A 73 4.22 -7.73 13.25
N VAL A 74 3.77 -8.97 13.30
CA VAL A 74 4.62 -10.17 13.37
C VAL A 74 4.33 -11.05 12.17
N GLY A 75 5.36 -11.72 11.68
CA GLY A 75 5.28 -12.57 10.50
C GLY A 75 5.86 -13.95 10.75
N TYR A 76 5.41 -14.92 9.96
CA TYR A 76 5.93 -16.27 9.96
C TYR A 76 6.24 -16.70 8.53
N LYS A 77 7.50 -17.08 8.28
CA LYS A 77 7.95 -17.59 6.98
C LYS A 77 7.36 -18.98 6.73
N LEU A 78 6.42 -19.08 5.79
CA LEU A 78 5.89 -20.37 5.34
C LEU A 78 6.87 -21.08 4.42
N SER A 79 7.55 -20.31 3.57
CA SER A 79 8.56 -20.79 2.61
C SER A 79 9.63 -19.72 2.38
N SER A 80 10.59 -20.00 1.50
CA SER A 80 11.56 -18.99 1.03
C SER A 80 10.91 -17.78 0.35
N ASP A 81 9.72 -17.97 -0.23
CA ASP A 81 9.06 -16.98 -1.09
C ASP A 81 7.80 -16.39 -0.45
N THR A 82 7.34 -16.90 0.68
CA THR A 82 6.05 -16.51 1.27
C THR A 82 6.14 -16.35 2.77
N THR A 83 5.72 -15.19 3.26
CA THR A 83 5.55 -14.89 4.69
C THR A 83 4.10 -14.48 4.97
N LEU A 84 3.49 -15.03 6.00
CA LEU A 84 2.21 -14.58 6.55
C LEU A 84 2.45 -13.62 7.70
N TRP A 85 1.60 -12.61 7.81
CA TRP A 85 1.71 -11.53 8.78
C TRP A 85 0.39 -11.28 9.47
N LEU A 86 0.46 -10.92 10.73
CA LEU A 86 -0.64 -10.40 11.53
C LEU A 86 -0.15 -9.13 12.23
N GLY A 87 -0.99 -8.11 12.29
CA GLY A 87 -0.62 -6.88 12.97
C GLY A 87 -1.80 -5.97 13.24
N VAL A 88 -1.47 -4.84 13.86
CA VAL A 88 -2.40 -3.77 14.17
C VAL A 88 -1.91 -2.46 13.53
N ALA A 89 -2.80 -1.50 13.40
CA ALA A 89 -2.42 -0.16 12.98
C ALA A 89 -3.30 0.88 13.66
N ARG A 90 -2.69 2.02 13.97
CA ARG A 90 -3.41 3.26 14.31
C ARG A 90 -3.20 4.26 13.19
N VAL A 91 -4.29 4.85 12.74
CA VAL A 91 -4.33 5.87 11.70
C VAL A 91 -5.03 7.08 12.28
N THR A 92 -4.36 8.23 12.26
CA THR A 92 -4.96 9.52 12.60
C THR A 92 -5.08 10.31 11.30
N ILE A 93 -6.27 10.78 10.99
CA ILE A 93 -6.57 11.57 9.78
C ILE A 93 -7.02 12.96 10.24
N ASP A 94 -6.34 13.98 9.73
CA ASP A 94 -6.75 15.37 9.95
C ASP A 94 -7.95 15.71 9.06
N SER A 95 -9.02 16.18 9.68
CA SER A 95 -10.28 16.59 9.08
C SER A 95 -10.61 18.02 9.51
N ASP A 96 -11.45 18.72 8.75
CA ASP A 96 -11.88 20.09 9.07
C ASP A 96 -12.68 20.16 10.38
N ASN A 97 -13.28 19.04 10.81
CA ASN A 97 -14.06 18.90 12.05
C ASN A 97 -13.25 18.30 13.22
N GLY A 98 -11.92 18.20 13.08
CA GLY A 98 -11.04 17.56 14.08
C GLY A 98 -10.33 16.33 13.51
N SER A 99 -9.67 15.56 14.36
CA SER A 99 -9.00 14.35 13.92
C SER A 99 -9.90 13.12 14.01
N ILE A 100 -9.81 12.29 12.99
CA ILE A 100 -10.44 10.97 12.93
C ILE A 100 -9.42 9.93 13.32
N GLU A 101 -9.74 9.13 14.33
CA GLU A 101 -8.92 8.02 14.76
C GLU A 101 -9.49 6.71 14.19
N GLU A 102 -8.63 5.92 13.58
CA GLU A 102 -8.99 4.61 13.04
C GLU A 102 -8.00 3.55 13.51
N GLU A 103 -8.50 2.54 14.18
CA GLU A 103 -7.74 1.35 14.52
C GLU A 103 -7.99 0.24 13.49
N ARG A 104 -6.94 -0.55 13.25
CA ARG A 104 -7.02 -1.66 12.30
C ARG A 104 -6.38 -2.90 12.89
N VAL A 105 -7.00 -4.03 12.62
CA VAL A 105 -6.35 -5.34 12.65
C VAL A 105 -6.14 -5.76 11.21
N TRP A 106 -4.97 -6.31 10.87
CA TRP A 106 -4.68 -6.71 9.50
C TRP A 106 -3.99 -8.07 9.44
N GLN A 107 -4.36 -8.84 8.43
CA GLN A 107 -3.70 -10.07 8.01
C GLN A 107 -3.12 -9.86 6.62
N GLN A 108 -1.94 -10.43 6.37
CA GLN A 108 -1.23 -10.20 5.12
C GLN A 108 -0.44 -11.43 4.70
N ALA A 109 -0.37 -11.66 3.40
CA ALA A 109 0.62 -12.51 2.77
C ALA A 109 1.54 -11.64 1.90
N THR A 110 2.87 -11.80 2.06
CA THR A 110 3.87 -11.27 1.12
C THR A 110 4.50 -12.43 0.38
N TYR A 111 4.75 -12.27 -0.91
CA TYR A 111 5.25 -13.37 -1.74
C TYR A 111 6.05 -12.87 -2.94
N SER A 112 7.02 -13.70 -3.35
CA SER A 112 7.74 -13.54 -4.62
C SER A 112 7.00 -14.28 -5.72
N LEU A 113 6.81 -13.63 -6.89
CA LEU A 113 6.04 -14.21 -8.00
C LEU A 113 6.95 -14.74 -9.10
N SER A 114 7.72 -13.87 -9.73
CA SER A 114 8.53 -14.23 -10.89
C SER A 114 9.60 -13.18 -11.19
N LYS A 115 10.45 -13.48 -12.16
CA LYS A 115 11.34 -12.51 -12.81
C LYS A 115 10.72 -12.07 -14.14
N PHE A 116 10.78 -10.79 -14.46
CA PHE A 116 10.26 -10.21 -15.69
C PHE A 116 11.14 -9.04 -16.14
N MET A 117 11.55 -9.00 -17.40
CA MET A 117 12.36 -7.93 -18.02
C MET A 117 13.59 -7.51 -17.20
N GLY A 118 14.28 -8.50 -16.60
CA GLY A 118 15.48 -8.28 -15.77
C GLY A 118 15.19 -7.77 -14.35
N GLY A 119 13.95 -7.64 -13.97
CA GLY A 119 13.49 -7.31 -12.63
C GLY A 119 12.78 -8.46 -11.93
N THR A 120 12.51 -8.30 -10.65
CA THR A 120 11.70 -9.21 -9.82
C THR A 120 10.29 -8.66 -9.64
N ILE A 121 9.29 -9.55 -9.70
CA ILE A 121 7.91 -9.26 -9.35
C ILE A 121 7.62 -9.88 -7.98
N SER A 122 7.08 -9.07 -7.08
CA SER A 122 6.60 -9.49 -5.77
C SER A 122 5.17 -9.00 -5.56
N GLY A 123 4.47 -9.63 -4.63
CA GLY A 123 3.09 -9.28 -4.31
C GLY A 123 2.82 -9.24 -2.82
N ARG A 124 1.72 -8.59 -2.47
CA ARG A 124 1.17 -8.55 -1.12
C ARG A 124 -0.35 -8.51 -1.20
N SER A 125 -0.99 -9.47 -0.55
CA SER A 125 -2.43 -9.47 -0.33
C SER A 125 -2.69 -9.17 1.15
N ARG A 126 -3.56 -8.20 1.45
CA ARG A 126 -3.89 -7.80 2.82
C ARG A 126 -5.39 -7.69 3.00
N LEU A 127 -5.86 -8.21 4.12
CA LEU A 127 -7.21 -7.99 4.66
C LEU A 127 -7.08 -7.08 5.88
N GLU A 128 -7.92 -6.06 5.97
CA GLU A 128 -7.98 -5.12 7.09
C GLU A 128 -9.39 -5.12 7.69
N GLN A 129 -9.48 -5.23 9.02
CA GLN A 129 -10.64 -4.85 9.82
C GLN A 129 -10.39 -3.43 10.33
N ARG A 130 -11.33 -2.54 10.11
CA ARG A 130 -11.21 -1.10 10.35
C ARG A 130 -12.27 -0.67 11.35
N PHE A 131 -11.84 -0.02 12.42
CA PHE A 131 -12.68 0.47 13.50
C PHE A 131 -12.45 1.98 13.62
N ARG A 132 -13.50 2.76 13.46
CA ARG A 132 -13.44 4.22 13.63
C ARG A 132 -14.07 4.62 14.97
N SER A 133 -13.54 5.70 15.56
CA SER A 133 -13.99 6.18 16.87
C SER A 133 -14.92 7.38 16.80
N ASP A 134 -15.06 7.98 15.62
CA ASP A 134 -15.75 9.27 15.43
C ASP A 134 -17.22 9.14 15.01
N GLU A 135 -17.56 8.12 14.25
CA GLU A 135 -18.92 7.91 13.73
C GLU A 135 -19.22 6.41 13.60
N GLY A 136 -20.40 6.02 14.09
CA GLY A 136 -20.94 4.69 13.92
C GLY A 136 -20.23 3.57 14.68
N GLY A 137 -20.77 2.37 14.60
CA GLY A 137 -20.25 1.17 15.26
C GLY A 137 -19.82 0.07 14.30
N ASP A 138 -19.96 0.28 12.99
CA ASP A 138 -19.71 -0.75 12.01
C ASP A 138 -18.22 -1.05 11.83
N THR A 139 -17.89 -2.32 11.72
CA THR A 139 -16.56 -2.77 11.31
C THR A 139 -16.47 -2.76 9.79
N GLY A 140 -15.54 -1.95 9.25
CA GLY A 140 -15.23 -1.96 7.83
C GLY A 140 -14.23 -3.06 7.48
N TYR A 141 -14.53 -3.86 6.48
CA TYR A 141 -13.63 -4.85 5.93
C TYR A 141 -13.07 -4.37 4.61
N ARG A 142 -11.73 -4.43 4.42
CA ARG A 142 -11.09 -3.98 3.21
C ARG A 142 -10.03 -4.96 2.74
N PHE A 143 -10.09 -5.33 1.47
CA PHE A 143 -9.05 -6.10 0.81
C PHE A 143 -8.12 -5.18 0.04
N ARG A 144 -6.81 -5.50 0.03
CA ARG A 144 -5.79 -4.76 -0.70
C ARG A 144 -4.90 -5.73 -1.45
N GLN A 145 -4.71 -5.48 -2.74
CA GLN A 145 -3.78 -6.22 -3.57
C GLN A 145 -2.68 -5.29 -4.07
N PHE A 146 -1.44 -5.63 -3.78
CA PHE A 146 -0.25 -4.90 -4.18
C PHE A 146 0.63 -5.77 -5.06
N ILE A 147 1.13 -5.20 -6.15
CA ILE A 147 2.10 -5.83 -7.06
C ILE A 147 3.24 -4.83 -7.27
N ARG A 148 4.46 -5.32 -7.15
CA ARG A 148 5.68 -4.53 -7.32
C ARG A 148 6.61 -5.21 -8.31
N TRP A 149 7.14 -4.42 -9.25
CA TRP A 149 8.27 -4.76 -10.07
C TRP A 149 9.47 -3.91 -9.67
N SER A 150 10.64 -4.54 -9.49
CA SER A 150 11.89 -3.87 -9.15
C SER A 150 13.01 -4.40 -10.02
N LYS A 151 13.67 -3.51 -10.76
CA LYS A 151 14.76 -3.83 -11.68
C LYS A 151 16.06 -3.15 -11.24
N PRO A 152 17.11 -3.90 -10.90
CA PRO A 152 18.44 -3.34 -10.71
C PRO A 152 18.92 -2.66 -12.00
N LEU A 153 19.43 -1.46 -11.89
CA LEU A 153 20.09 -0.71 -12.96
C LEU A 153 21.62 -0.81 -12.84
N ASN A 154 22.10 -0.79 -11.61
CA ASN A 154 23.50 -1.03 -11.23
C ASN A 154 23.53 -1.47 -9.75
N GLU A 155 24.70 -1.47 -9.11
CA GLU A 155 24.87 -1.92 -7.71
C GLU A 155 24.12 -1.07 -6.69
N GLN A 156 23.91 0.22 -6.97
CA GLN A 156 23.29 1.17 -6.06
C GLN A 156 21.87 1.57 -6.45
N TRP A 157 21.50 1.49 -7.73
CA TRP A 157 20.23 2.00 -8.22
C TRP A 157 19.34 0.88 -8.77
N SER A 158 18.06 0.99 -8.46
CA SER A 158 17.00 0.18 -9.06
C SER A 158 15.86 1.08 -9.54
N MET A 159 15.16 0.66 -10.60
CA MET A 159 13.87 1.22 -10.97
C MET A 159 12.77 0.43 -10.28
N VAL A 160 11.77 1.11 -9.78
CA VAL A 160 10.64 0.53 -9.05
C VAL A 160 9.34 1.05 -9.63
N VAL A 161 8.43 0.12 -9.91
CA VAL A 161 7.04 0.39 -10.25
C VAL A 161 6.16 -0.50 -9.39
N TRP A 162 5.11 0.04 -8.79
CA TRP A 162 4.12 -0.78 -8.10
C TRP A 162 2.72 -0.20 -8.22
N ASP A 163 1.76 -1.09 -8.15
CA ASP A 163 0.33 -0.79 -8.12
C ASP A 163 -0.32 -1.43 -6.90
N GLU A 164 -1.27 -0.74 -6.29
CA GLU A 164 -2.06 -1.25 -5.18
C GLU A 164 -3.54 -0.88 -5.36
N VAL A 165 -4.38 -1.90 -5.43
CA VAL A 165 -5.84 -1.78 -5.49
C VAL A 165 -6.45 -2.05 -4.13
N PHE A 166 -7.46 -1.27 -3.77
CA PHE A 166 -8.22 -1.39 -2.53
C PHE A 166 -9.68 -1.67 -2.85
N LEU A 167 -10.25 -2.65 -2.19
CA LEU A 167 -11.65 -3.04 -2.32
C LEU A 167 -12.32 -3.03 -0.95
N GLY A 168 -13.37 -2.23 -0.78
CA GLY A 168 -14.30 -2.34 0.33
C GLY A 168 -15.10 -3.64 0.20
N LEU A 169 -15.21 -4.41 1.28
CA LEU A 169 -15.93 -5.68 1.27
C LEU A 169 -17.34 -5.57 1.86
N ASN A 170 -17.65 -4.46 2.51
CA ASN A 170 -18.97 -4.13 3.04
C ASN A 170 -19.17 -2.61 3.06
N ASP A 171 -20.43 -2.21 3.19
CA ASP A 171 -20.80 -0.84 3.51
C ASP A 171 -20.74 -0.63 5.03
N THR A 172 -20.53 0.62 5.46
CA THR A 172 -20.50 1.00 6.87
C THR A 172 -21.24 2.32 7.09
N ASP A 173 -21.72 2.53 8.29
CA ASP A 173 -22.38 3.77 8.75
C ASP A 173 -21.45 4.99 8.73
N TRP A 174 -20.12 4.79 8.74
CA TRP A 174 -19.10 5.85 8.65
C TRP A 174 -18.54 6.07 7.22
N GLY A 175 -19.21 5.57 6.19
CA GLY A 175 -18.96 5.93 4.79
C GLY A 175 -17.94 5.09 4.04
N GLN A 176 -17.58 3.86 4.48
CA GLN A 176 -16.99 2.89 3.58
C GLN A 176 -18.07 2.30 2.69
N ASN A 177 -17.82 2.19 1.40
CA ASN A 177 -18.69 1.49 0.45
C ASN A 177 -18.03 0.17 0.01
N SER A 178 -18.86 -0.83 -0.26
CA SER A 178 -18.43 -2.07 -0.92
C SER A 178 -18.02 -1.80 -2.37
N GLY A 179 -17.05 -2.57 -2.89
CA GLY A 179 -16.52 -2.42 -4.22
C GLY A 179 -15.18 -1.68 -4.27
N PHE A 180 -14.91 -1.05 -5.40
CA PHE A 180 -13.64 -0.33 -5.61
C PHE A 180 -13.56 0.90 -4.70
N ASP A 181 -12.52 0.95 -3.83
CA ASP A 181 -12.27 2.05 -2.91
C ASP A 181 -11.18 2.99 -3.42
N GLN A 182 -10.05 2.41 -3.87
CA GLN A 182 -8.87 3.22 -4.19
C GLN A 182 -7.89 2.46 -5.09
N ASN A 183 -7.13 3.20 -5.91
CA ASN A 183 -5.95 2.70 -6.61
C ASN A 183 -4.76 3.61 -6.36
N ARG A 184 -3.59 3.01 -6.26
CA ARG A 184 -2.30 3.70 -6.13
C ARG A 184 -1.30 3.14 -7.11
N LEU A 185 -0.75 4.01 -7.95
CA LEU A 185 0.31 3.67 -8.89
C LEU A 185 1.56 4.50 -8.57
N TYR A 186 2.68 3.83 -8.37
CA TYR A 186 3.96 4.45 -8.07
C TYR A 186 5.01 4.15 -9.14
N VAL A 187 5.84 5.12 -9.42
CA VAL A 187 7.04 4.99 -10.23
C VAL A 187 8.16 5.84 -9.65
N GLY A 188 9.34 5.26 -9.50
CA GLY A 188 10.51 6.00 -9.02
C GLY A 188 11.75 5.13 -8.87
N PRO A 189 12.92 5.77 -8.71
CA PRO A 189 14.16 5.09 -8.37
C PRO A 189 14.17 4.61 -6.91
N ALA A 190 14.97 3.57 -6.67
CA ALA A 190 15.43 3.15 -5.36
C ALA A 190 16.95 3.30 -5.30
N TYR A 191 17.47 3.92 -4.25
CA TYR A 191 18.89 4.02 -3.95
C TYR A 191 19.24 3.10 -2.78
N HIS A 192 20.15 2.17 -2.99
CA HIS A 192 20.62 1.23 -1.99
C HIS A 192 21.82 1.84 -1.25
N LEU A 193 21.60 2.33 -0.03
CA LEU A 193 22.64 2.85 0.85
C LEU A 193 23.65 1.75 1.25
N ASN A 194 23.12 0.54 1.50
CA ASN A 194 23.86 -0.68 1.77
C ASN A 194 22.92 -1.90 1.64
N LYS A 195 23.36 -3.09 2.04
CA LYS A 195 22.56 -4.32 1.97
C LYS A 195 21.28 -4.31 2.83
N LYS A 196 21.25 -3.45 3.85
CA LYS A 196 20.14 -3.37 4.82
C LYS A 196 19.23 -2.17 4.61
N TRP A 197 19.72 -1.10 3.99
CA TRP A 197 19.01 0.17 3.86
C TRP A 197 18.89 0.61 2.41
N ARG A 198 17.69 1.00 2.02
CA ARG A 198 17.43 1.68 0.75
C ARG A 198 16.42 2.81 0.94
N VAL A 199 16.48 3.77 0.04
CA VAL A 199 15.54 4.90 -0.05
C VAL A 199 14.84 4.83 -1.40
N GLU A 200 13.54 4.97 -1.41
CA GLU A 200 12.73 5.09 -2.62
C GLU A 200 12.09 6.47 -2.63
N MET A 201 12.26 7.22 -3.73
CA MET A 201 11.63 8.51 -3.93
C MET A 201 11.03 8.55 -5.33
N GLY A 202 9.75 8.89 -5.44
CA GLY A 202 9.10 8.89 -6.73
C GLY A 202 7.71 9.47 -6.72
N TYR A 203 7.10 9.44 -7.89
CA TYR A 203 5.74 9.88 -8.11
C TYR A 203 4.76 8.79 -7.73
N LEU A 204 3.73 9.16 -6.99
CA LEU A 204 2.62 8.31 -6.61
C LEU A 204 1.30 8.96 -7.02
N HIS A 205 0.63 8.35 -7.99
CA HIS A 205 -0.75 8.65 -8.35
C HIS A 205 -1.68 7.92 -7.40
N ASN A 206 -2.62 8.64 -6.77
CA ASN A 206 -3.58 8.09 -5.83
C ASN A 206 -4.99 8.51 -6.24
N HIS A 207 -5.77 7.55 -6.74
CA HIS A 207 -7.16 7.73 -7.12
C HIS A 207 -8.08 7.09 -6.08
N ILE A 208 -9.00 7.87 -5.54
CA ILE A 208 -10.00 7.46 -4.54
C ILE A 208 -11.36 7.55 -5.19
N ALA A 209 -12.13 6.45 -5.15
CA ALA A 209 -13.46 6.41 -5.70
C ALA A 209 -14.42 7.35 -4.96
N SER A 210 -15.43 7.80 -5.67
CA SER A 210 -16.59 8.52 -5.09
C SER A 210 -17.25 7.68 -3.98
N ARG A 211 -17.61 8.33 -2.88
CA ARG A 211 -18.23 7.68 -1.71
C ARG A 211 -19.71 8.01 -1.56
N GLY A 212 -20.43 8.06 -2.68
CA GLY A 212 -21.88 8.32 -2.72
C GLY A 212 -22.27 9.18 -3.90
N ALA A 213 -23.57 9.35 -4.11
CA ALA A 213 -24.12 10.05 -5.28
C ALA A 213 -23.71 11.55 -5.35
N ASN A 214 -23.30 12.14 -4.24
CA ASN A 214 -22.97 13.56 -4.12
C ASN A 214 -21.47 13.83 -3.84
N SER A 215 -20.60 12.85 -3.97
CA SER A 215 -19.16 13.04 -3.81
C SER A 215 -18.42 12.68 -5.09
N ASP A 216 -17.53 13.54 -5.54
CA ASP A 216 -16.67 13.27 -6.68
C ASP A 216 -15.50 12.32 -6.30
N ALA A 217 -14.95 11.65 -7.30
CA ALA A 217 -13.71 10.92 -7.13
C ALA A 217 -12.56 11.91 -6.93
N ILE A 218 -11.60 11.55 -6.08
CA ILE A 218 -10.45 12.40 -5.75
C ILE A 218 -9.20 11.81 -6.40
N THR A 219 -8.39 12.65 -7.04
CA THR A 219 -7.09 12.25 -7.57
C THR A 219 -6.01 13.11 -6.95
N ASN A 220 -5.08 12.49 -6.23
CA ASN A 220 -3.95 13.16 -5.62
C ASN A 220 -2.65 12.79 -6.34
N HIS A 221 -1.81 13.79 -6.53
CA HIS A 221 -0.47 13.69 -7.10
C HIS A 221 0.54 13.80 -5.96
N ASN A 222 1.27 12.72 -5.68
CA ASN A 222 2.09 12.67 -4.47
C ASN A 222 3.56 12.51 -4.82
N LEU A 223 4.41 13.25 -4.11
CA LEU A 223 5.81 12.88 -3.95
C LEU A 223 5.91 11.88 -2.79
N ALA A 224 6.31 10.65 -3.09
CA ALA A 224 6.48 9.62 -2.08
C ALA A 224 7.98 9.40 -1.77
N LEU A 225 8.33 9.49 -0.50
CA LEU A 225 9.67 9.20 0.03
C LEU A 225 9.56 8.09 1.08
N THR A 226 10.25 6.97 0.85
CA THR A 226 10.22 5.84 1.80
C THR A 226 11.63 5.36 2.11
N PHE A 227 11.96 5.29 3.39
CA PHE A 227 13.14 4.63 3.89
C PHE A 227 12.80 3.19 4.25
N PHE A 228 13.53 2.24 3.70
CA PHE A 228 13.38 0.83 3.99
C PHE A 228 14.60 0.32 4.73
N GLY A 229 14.37 -0.35 5.86
CA GLY A 229 15.39 -1.02 6.66
C GLY A 229 15.09 -2.51 6.81
N SER A 230 16.14 -3.33 6.79
CA SER A 230 16.05 -4.77 7.06
C SER A 230 17.22 -5.26 7.90
N TRP A 231 17.02 -6.24 8.78
CA TRP A 231 18.07 -6.86 9.63
C TRP A 231 17.90 -8.36 9.71
#